data_0b4e7764418c527b2d1fc4e652783600
#
_entry.id   0b4e7764418c527b2d1fc4e652783600
#
_cell.length_a   1.000
_cell.length_b   1.000
_cell.length_c   1.000
_cell.angle_alpha   90.00
_cell.angle_beta   90.00
_cell.angle_gamma   90.00
#
_symmetry.space_group_name_H-M   'P 1'
#
loop_
_entity.id
_entity.type
_entity.pdbx_description
1 polymer ?
#
loop_
_entity_poly.entity_id
_entity_poly.type
_entity_poly.pdbx_seq_one_letter_code
_entity_poly.pdbx_strand_id
1 'polypeptide(L)'
;EVTIVDTVKLDGLTKGTKYQLKGWQMLKEENAELIIDGKRVENDYTFVADDEEMKVEISYTFNASALGGKNLVTFEELYDFSNPDEPVKVAEHKDIEDDGQTVLITERIIKIHTTATDKDGNKELKAGKDVTIIDTVTLEGLEVGTQYKLVGWQMLKEENAELLINGKRVESDYTFIADSKTMKVEVAFTFDATSLDGKQLVTFEELY
;
A
#
# COMPACT_ATOMS: atom_id res chain seq x y z
N GLU A 1 -5.28 -0.78 -5.51
CA GLU A 1 -5.48 -1.90 -6.45
C GLU A 1 -4.15 -2.48 -6.89
N VAL A 2 -4.10 -3.78 -7.07
CA VAL A 2 -2.99 -4.52 -7.70
C VAL A 2 -3.53 -5.36 -8.84
N THR A 3 -2.66 -5.67 -9.82
CA THR A 3 -2.97 -6.60 -10.90
C THR A 3 -1.90 -7.68 -10.92
N ILE A 4 -2.31 -8.92 -10.79
CA ILE A 4 -1.48 -10.10 -11.05
C ILE A 4 -1.73 -10.51 -12.49
N VAL A 5 -0.68 -10.71 -13.26
CA VAL A 5 -0.73 -11.26 -14.63
C VAL A 5 -0.06 -12.61 -14.60
N ASP A 6 -0.81 -13.64 -14.94
CA ASP A 6 -0.28 -14.98 -15.08
C ASP A 6 -0.10 -15.34 -16.56
N THR A 7 1.04 -15.94 -16.87
CA THR A 7 1.39 -16.41 -18.22
C THR A 7 1.38 -17.92 -18.26
N VAL A 8 0.27 -18.47 -18.73
CA VAL A 8 0.04 -19.91 -18.81
C VAL A 8 0.62 -20.47 -20.10
N LYS A 9 1.48 -21.48 -19.97
CA LYS A 9 1.97 -22.26 -21.11
C LYS A 9 1.07 -23.47 -21.29
N LEU A 10 0.54 -23.61 -22.48
CA LEU A 10 -0.37 -24.70 -22.86
C LEU A 10 0.33 -25.54 -23.94
N ASP A 11 0.23 -26.86 -23.80
CA ASP A 11 0.81 -27.84 -24.72
C ASP A 11 -0.24 -28.95 -25.00
N GLY A 12 -0.22 -29.51 -26.21
CA GLY A 12 -1.16 -30.55 -26.62
C GLY A 12 -2.55 -30.03 -27.02
N LEU A 13 -2.65 -28.74 -27.36
CA LEU A 13 -3.89 -28.18 -27.87
C LEU A 13 -4.24 -28.71 -29.27
N THR A 14 -5.53 -28.77 -29.58
CA THR A 14 -6.00 -29.05 -30.94
C THR A 14 -6.24 -27.74 -31.68
N LYS A 15 -5.46 -27.50 -32.73
CA LYS A 15 -5.59 -26.30 -33.56
C LYS A 15 -7.02 -26.11 -34.09
N GLY A 16 -7.54 -24.89 -33.96
CA GLY A 16 -8.90 -24.52 -34.34
C GLY A 16 -9.96 -24.81 -33.29
N THR A 17 -9.60 -25.51 -32.21
CA THR A 17 -10.50 -25.77 -31.09
C THR A 17 -10.59 -24.54 -30.18
N LYS A 18 -11.81 -24.26 -29.72
CA LYS A 18 -12.07 -23.19 -28.76
C LYS A 18 -11.85 -23.72 -27.34
N TYR A 19 -11.04 -22.99 -26.57
CA TYR A 19 -10.74 -23.28 -25.17
C TYR A 19 -11.14 -22.13 -24.27
N GLN A 20 -11.43 -22.45 -23.00
CA GLN A 20 -11.58 -21.47 -21.92
C GLN A 20 -10.63 -21.83 -20.78
N LEU A 21 -9.75 -20.89 -20.44
CA LEU A 21 -8.93 -20.92 -19.26
C LEU A 21 -9.70 -20.20 -18.13
N LYS A 22 -9.88 -20.87 -17.00
CA LYS A 22 -10.46 -20.29 -15.79
C LYS A 22 -9.39 -20.27 -14.72
N GLY A 23 -9.19 -19.12 -14.09
CA GLY A 23 -8.20 -18.99 -13.05
C GLY A 23 -8.74 -18.21 -11.86
N TRP A 24 -8.16 -18.48 -10.69
CA TRP A 24 -8.50 -17.77 -9.45
C TRP A 24 -7.30 -17.71 -8.51
N GLN A 25 -7.37 -16.79 -7.55
CA GLN A 25 -6.33 -16.59 -6.56
C GLN A 25 -6.64 -17.37 -5.28
N MET A 26 -5.59 -17.97 -4.72
CA MET A 26 -5.61 -18.67 -3.44
C MET A 26 -4.74 -17.93 -2.41
N LEU A 27 -5.13 -17.95 -1.14
CA LEU A 27 -4.28 -17.58 -0.01
C LEU A 27 -3.44 -18.80 0.35
N LYS A 28 -2.10 -18.73 0.19
CA LYS A 28 -1.18 -19.87 0.35
C LYS A 28 -1.26 -20.47 1.75
N GLU A 29 -1.11 -19.64 2.77
CA GLU A 29 -1.02 -20.07 4.16
C GLU A 29 -2.31 -20.69 4.69
N GLU A 30 -3.45 -20.19 4.23
CA GLU A 30 -4.77 -20.69 4.62
C GLU A 30 -5.26 -21.84 3.73
N ASN A 31 -4.61 -22.07 2.58
CA ASN A 31 -5.07 -22.98 1.51
C ASN A 31 -6.55 -22.74 1.18
N ALA A 32 -6.90 -21.46 1.02
CA ALA A 32 -8.27 -21.01 0.82
C ALA A 32 -8.38 -20.07 -0.38
N GLU A 33 -9.55 -20.03 -1.03
CA GLU A 33 -9.83 -19.09 -2.11
C GLU A 33 -9.75 -17.64 -1.60
N LEU A 34 -9.15 -16.75 -2.38
CA LEU A 34 -9.11 -15.31 -2.08
C LEU A 34 -10.48 -14.69 -2.36
N ILE A 35 -11.13 -14.21 -1.30
CA ILE A 35 -12.41 -13.53 -1.36
C ILE A 35 -12.23 -12.06 -1.01
N ILE A 36 -12.57 -11.15 -1.92
CA ILE A 36 -12.59 -9.70 -1.71
C ILE A 36 -14.01 -9.20 -1.90
N ASP A 37 -14.53 -8.47 -0.93
CA ASP A 37 -15.90 -7.93 -0.91
C ASP A 37 -16.98 -9.01 -1.18
N GLY A 38 -16.76 -10.21 -0.63
CA GLY A 38 -17.66 -11.35 -0.76
C GLY A 38 -17.62 -12.05 -2.11
N LYS A 39 -16.65 -11.73 -2.97
CA LYS A 39 -16.47 -12.35 -4.29
C LYS A 39 -15.10 -12.99 -4.40
N ARG A 40 -15.03 -14.17 -5.02
CA ARG A 40 -13.75 -14.80 -5.36
C ARG A 40 -13.01 -13.93 -6.38
N VAL A 41 -11.70 -13.77 -6.16
CA VAL A 41 -10.81 -13.13 -7.14
C VAL A 41 -10.51 -14.16 -8.23
N GLU A 42 -11.24 -14.07 -9.32
CA GLU A 42 -11.18 -14.98 -10.45
C GLU A 42 -11.31 -14.22 -11.77
N ASN A 43 -10.84 -14.84 -12.83
CA ASN A 43 -11.07 -14.38 -14.20
C ASN A 43 -11.09 -15.59 -15.15
N ASP A 44 -11.64 -15.40 -16.34
CA ASP A 44 -11.62 -16.38 -17.40
C ASP A 44 -11.19 -15.76 -18.73
N TYR A 45 -10.51 -16.55 -19.54
CA TYR A 45 -10.07 -16.17 -20.86
C TYR A 45 -10.42 -17.23 -21.88
N THR A 46 -11.16 -16.84 -22.91
CA THR A 46 -11.59 -17.75 -23.98
C THR A 46 -10.81 -17.43 -25.25
N PHE A 47 -10.25 -18.46 -25.88
CA PHE A 47 -9.43 -18.34 -27.09
C PHE A 47 -9.69 -19.50 -28.05
N VAL A 48 -9.21 -19.36 -29.29
CA VAL A 48 -9.13 -20.45 -30.27
C VAL A 48 -7.68 -20.80 -30.44
N ALA A 49 -7.33 -22.09 -30.31
CA ALA A 49 -5.97 -22.54 -30.48
C ALA A 49 -5.49 -22.31 -31.92
N ASP A 50 -4.44 -21.55 -32.08
CA ASP A 50 -3.79 -21.31 -33.38
C ASP A 50 -2.61 -22.26 -33.61
N ASP A 51 -2.10 -22.92 -32.57
CA ASP A 51 -1.07 -23.96 -32.60
C ASP A 51 -1.29 -24.99 -31.49
N GLU A 52 -0.54 -26.10 -31.52
CA GLU A 52 -0.54 -27.15 -30.47
C GLU A 52 0.10 -26.64 -29.16
N GLU A 53 1.02 -25.68 -29.25
CA GLU A 53 1.66 -25.00 -28.12
C GLU A 53 1.31 -23.53 -28.14
N MET A 54 0.83 -23.00 -27.01
CA MET A 54 0.48 -21.58 -26.88
C MET A 54 0.90 -21.02 -25.53
N LYS A 55 1.05 -19.69 -25.49
CA LYS A 55 1.09 -18.92 -24.24
C LYS A 55 -0.10 -17.99 -24.21
N VAL A 56 -0.83 -18.00 -23.13
CA VAL A 56 -1.94 -17.09 -22.89
C VAL A 56 -1.72 -16.35 -21.59
N GLU A 57 -2.20 -15.11 -21.51
CA GLU A 57 -2.14 -14.31 -20.29
C GLU A 57 -3.53 -14.13 -19.73
N ILE A 58 -3.64 -14.27 -18.41
CA ILE A 58 -4.85 -14.00 -17.66
C ILE A 58 -4.52 -13.05 -16.50
N SER A 59 -5.35 -12.02 -16.28
CA SER A 59 -5.07 -10.97 -15.32
C SER A 59 -6.12 -10.92 -14.23
N TYR A 60 -5.69 -10.65 -12.99
CA TYR A 60 -6.55 -10.53 -11.83
C TYR A 60 -6.32 -9.16 -11.18
N THR A 61 -7.33 -8.30 -11.18
CA THR A 61 -7.26 -6.96 -10.58
C THR A 61 -8.17 -6.89 -9.36
N PHE A 62 -7.62 -6.53 -8.21
CA PHE A 62 -8.35 -6.50 -6.95
C PHE A 62 -7.75 -5.52 -5.94
N ASN A 63 -8.49 -5.22 -4.87
CA ASN A 63 -8.00 -4.43 -3.76
C ASN A 63 -7.17 -5.31 -2.81
N ALA A 64 -5.86 -5.07 -2.76
CA ALA A 64 -4.93 -5.82 -1.91
C ALA A 64 -4.55 -5.09 -0.61
N SER A 65 -5.25 -4.04 -0.21
CA SER A 65 -4.87 -3.21 0.96
C SER A 65 -4.81 -3.99 2.28
N ALA A 66 -5.61 -5.05 2.41
CA ALA A 66 -5.64 -5.92 3.59
C ALA A 66 -4.76 -7.20 3.45
N LEU A 67 -3.99 -7.33 2.36
CA LEU A 67 -3.24 -8.54 2.04
C LEU A 67 -1.72 -8.40 2.25
N GLY A 68 -1.26 -7.31 2.85
CA GLY A 68 0.17 -7.11 3.12
C GLY A 68 0.79 -8.28 3.87
N GLY A 69 1.92 -8.80 3.37
CA GLY A 69 2.62 -9.98 3.91
C GLY A 69 2.04 -11.33 3.49
N LYS A 70 0.95 -11.37 2.70
CA LYS A 70 0.33 -12.63 2.25
C LYS A 70 0.94 -13.11 0.94
N ASN A 71 1.09 -14.44 0.81
CA ASN A 71 1.41 -15.10 -0.44
C ASN A 71 0.13 -15.54 -1.14
N LEU A 72 0.01 -15.18 -2.41
CA LEU A 72 -1.09 -15.62 -3.28
C LEU A 72 -0.57 -16.62 -4.29
N VAL A 73 -1.35 -17.65 -4.56
CA VAL A 73 -1.05 -18.66 -5.59
C VAL A 73 -2.18 -18.67 -6.60
N THR A 74 -1.83 -18.64 -7.88
CA THR A 74 -2.82 -18.73 -8.95
C THR A 74 -3.12 -20.19 -9.27
N PHE A 75 -4.41 -20.56 -9.30
CA PHE A 75 -4.89 -21.85 -9.75
C PHE A 75 -5.61 -21.72 -11.08
N GLU A 76 -5.44 -22.67 -11.98
CA GLU A 76 -6.07 -22.66 -13.30
C GLU A 76 -6.72 -24.02 -13.65
N GLU A 77 -7.77 -23.91 -14.45
CA GLU A 77 -8.40 -25.02 -15.14
C GLU A 77 -8.61 -24.67 -16.62
N LEU A 78 -8.24 -25.57 -17.51
CA LEU A 78 -8.45 -25.46 -18.94
C LEU A 78 -9.64 -26.34 -19.36
N TYR A 79 -10.55 -25.77 -20.12
CA TYR A 79 -11.71 -26.43 -20.66
C TYR A 79 -11.69 -26.40 -22.21
N ASP A 80 -12.00 -27.54 -22.82
CA ASP A 80 -12.50 -27.54 -24.21
C ASP A 80 -13.88 -26.86 -24.21
N PHE A 81 -13.97 -25.74 -24.88
CA PHE A 81 -15.16 -24.88 -24.93
C PHE A 81 -15.80 -24.88 -26.33
N SER A 82 -15.59 -25.93 -27.10
CA SER A 82 -16.20 -26.13 -28.41
C SER A 82 -17.74 -26.19 -28.31
N ASN A 83 -18.25 -26.78 -27.22
CA ASN A 83 -19.64 -26.69 -26.84
C ASN A 83 -19.76 -25.88 -25.54
N PRO A 84 -20.17 -24.59 -25.58
CA PRO A 84 -20.29 -23.76 -24.38
C PRO A 84 -21.32 -24.25 -23.36
N ASP A 85 -22.30 -25.03 -23.76
CA ASP A 85 -23.34 -25.57 -22.88
C ASP A 85 -22.83 -26.79 -22.09
N GLU A 86 -21.79 -27.46 -22.60
CA GLU A 86 -21.18 -28.65 -21.98
C GLU A 86 -19.64 -28.57 -22.07
N PRO A 87 -18.99 -27.63 -21.39
CA PRO A 87 -17.54 -27.52 -21.43
C PRO A 87 -16.85 -28.69 -20.72
N VAL A 88 -15.81 -29.24 -21.34
CA VAL A 88 -15.07 -30.41 -20.80
C VAL A 88 -13.73 -29.97 -20.25
N LYS A 89 -13.48 -30.20 -18.95
CA LYS A 89 -12.16 -29.93 -18.36
C LYS A 89 -11.12 -30.87 -18.95
N VAL A 90 -10.05 -30.30 -19.52
CA VAL A 90 -8.97 -31.04 -20.18
C VAL A 90 -7.63 -30.95 -19.48
N ALA A 91 -7.42 -29.91 -18.66
CA ALA A 91 -6.20 -29.77 -17.84
C ALA A 91 -6.47 -28.91 -16.60
N GLU A 92 -5.59 -28.98 -15.62
CA GLU A 92 -5.57 -28.10 -14.46
C GLU A 92 -4.16 -27.94 -13.90
N HIS A 93 -3.91 -26.78 -13.28
CA HIS A 93 -2.75 -26.53 -12.45
C HIS A 93 -3.21 -25.95 -11.10
N LYS A 94 -3.11 -26.77 -10.03
CA LYS A 94 -3.62 -26.46 -8.69
C LYS A 94 -2.66 -26.95 -7.63
N ASP A 95 -1.43 -26.48 -7.68
CA ASP A 95 -0.42 -26.77 -6.66
C ASP A 95 -0.21 -25.54 -5.79
N ILE A 96 -0.69 -25.61 -4.53
CA ILE A 96 -0.56 -24.51 -3.57
C ILE A 96 0.90 -24.23 -3.18
N GLU A 97 1.79 -25.16 -3.39
CA GLU A 97 3.22 -25.04 -3.07
C GLU A 97 4.07 -24.60 -4.26
N ASP A 98 3.48 -24.40 -5.44
CA ASP A 98 4.21 -23.94 -6.61
C ASP A 98 4.72 -22.51 -6.46
N ASP A 99 6.03 -22.37 -6.28
CA ASP A 99 6.71 -21.07 -6.18
C ASP A 99 6.62 -20.29 -7.51
N GLY A 100 6.48 -20.97 -8.66
CA GLY A 100 6.30 -20.34 -9.96
C GLY A 100 4.96 -19.61 -10.10
N GLN A 101 3.95 -20.02 -9.33
CA GLN A 101 2.61 -19.43 -9.29
C GLN A 101 2.39 -18.57 -8.04
N THR A 102 3.40 -18.43 -7.19
CA THR A 102 3.30 -17.69 -5.93
C THR A 102 3.73 -16.23 -6.09
N VAL A 103 2.89 -15.31 -5.63
CA VAL A 103 3.17 -13.87 -5.58
C VAL A 103 3.01 -13.35 -4.16
N LEU A 104 4.06 -12.73 -3.60
CA LEU A 104 3.99 -12.05 -2.32
C LEU A 104 3.38 -10.65 -2.48
N ILE A 105 2.32 -10.37 -1.77
CA ILE A 105 1.81 -9.02 -1.58
C ILE A 105 2.61 -8.36 -0.46
N THR A 106 3.49 -7.42 -0.81
CA THR A 106 4.33 -6.75 0.18
C THR A 106 3.51 -5.83 1.09
N GLU A 107 3.90 -5.75 2.35
CA GLU A 107 3.30 -4.78 3.28
C GLU A 107 3.58 -3.34 2.82
N ARG A 108 2.57 -2.48 2.96
CA ARG A 108 2.77 -1.05 2.81
C ARG A 108 3.33 -0.49 4.12
N ILE A 109 4.58 -0.08 4.10
CA ILE A 109 5.23 0.58 5.24
C ILE A 109 5.19 2.08 5.00
N ILE A 110 4.49 2.81 5.87
CA ILE A 110 4.53 4.28 5.90
C ILE A 110 5.73 4.69 6.76
N LYS A 111 6.59 5.54 6.19
CA LYS A 111 7.73 6.13 6.89
C LYS A 111 7.53 7.63 7.05
N ILE A 112 7.98 8.14 8.18
CA ILE A 112 7.95 9.55 8.52
C ILE A 112 9.35 10.01 8.91
N HIS A 113 9.83 11.09 8.27
CA HIS A 113 11.09 11.76 8.58
C HIS A 113 10.83 13.25 8.74
N THR A 114 11.35 13.83 9.81
CA THR A 114 11.04 15.21 10.16
C THR A 114 12.30 16.06 10.36
N THR A 115 12.16 17.34 10.10
CA THR A 115 13.21 18.34 10.36
C THR A 115 12.58 19.66 10.79
N ALA A 116 12.72 19.98 12.07
CA ALA A 116 12.25 21.23 12.66
C ALA A 116 13.28 22.34 12.54
N THR A 117 12.88 23.52 12.07
CA THR A 117 13.73 24.73 11.93
C THR A 117 12.87 25.99 12.15
N ASP A 118 13.50 27.16 12.15
CA ASP A 118 12.76 28.40 11.91
C ASP A 118 12.45 28.59 10.41
N LYS A 119 11.79 29.68 10.05
CA LYS A 119 11.46 30.04 8.66
C LYS A 119 12.67 30.25 7.74
N ASP A 120 13.85 30.47 8.31
CA ASP A 120 15.11 30.72 7.61
C ASP A 120 16.02 29.47 7.60
N GLY A 121 15.54 28.33 8.12
CA GLY A 121 16.24 27.06 8.17
C GLY A 121 17.21 26.90 9.35
N ASN A 122 17.16 27.80 10.35
CA ASN A 122 18.05 27.74 11.50
C ASN A 122 17.51 26.77 12.57
N LYS A 123 18.46 26.15 13.30
CA LYS A 123 18.19 25.28 14.44
C LYS A 123 18.20 25.99 15.79
N GLU A 124 18.68 27.23 15.82
CA GLU A 124 18.74 28.06 17.00
C GLU A 124 17.85 29.28 16.84
N LEU A 125 16.84 29.36 17.71
CA LEU A 125 15.85 30.43 17.72
C LEU A 125 16.03 31.28 18.97
N LYS A 126 15.85 32.60 18.83
CA LYS A 126 15.87 33.50 19.98
C LYS A 126 14.55 33.40 20.74
N ALA A 127 14.63 33.28 22.07
CA ALA A 127 13.45 33.35 22.95
C ALA A 127 12.68 34.68 22.70
N GLY A 128 11.38 34.59 22.56
CA GLY A 128 10.51 35.74 22.24
C GLY A 128 9.05 35.37 22.28
N LYS A 129 8.16 36.38 22.07
CA LYS A 129 6.70 36.14 22.17
C LYS A 129 6.11 35.34 21.04
N ASP A 130 6.52 35.53 19.83
CA ASP A 130 5.91 34.90 18.65
C ASP A 130 6.99 34.09 17.90
N VAL A 131 7.51 33.06 18.59
CA VAL A 131 8.48 32.14 17.98
C VAL A 131 7.72 31.10 17.17
N THR A 132 8.16 30.89 15.94
CA THR A 132 7.59 29.86 15.06
C THR A 132 8.64 28.81 14.75
N ILE A 133 8.32 27.56 15.06
CA ILE A 133 9.03 26.37 14.57
C ILE A 133 8.24 25.82 13.39
N ILE A 134 8.92 25.55 12.29
CA ILE A 134 8.35 24.85 11.13
C ILE A 134 8.99 23.46 11.09
N ASP A 135 8.16 22.43 11.17
CA ASP A 135 8.65 21.09 10.95
C ASP A 135 8.29 20.63 9.53
N THR A 136 9.33 20.30 8.78
CA THR A 136 9.22 19.74 7.44
C THR A 136 9.19 18.22 7.56
N VAL A 137 8.04 17.64 7.28
CA VAL A 137 7.76 16.21 7.38
C VAL A 137 7.79 15.58 6.00
N THR A 138 8.69 14.62 5.80
CA THR A 138 8.73 13.76 4.61
C THR A 138 8.04 12.46 4.91
N LEU A 139 7.00 12.16 4.14
CA LEU A 139 6.17 10.97 4.25
C LEU A 139 6.42 10.07 3.03
N GLU A 140 6.61 8.78 3.26
CA GLU A 140 6.79 7.77 2.20
C GLU A 140 5.78 6.63 2.40
N GLY A 141 5.37 5.98 1.31
CA GLY A 141 4.45 4.84 1.35
C GLY A 141 2.97 5.24 1.48
N LEU A 142 2.63 6.50 1.18
CA LEU A 142 1.24 6.97 1.19
C LEU A 142 0.42 6.32 0.07
N GLU A 143 -0.89 6.24 0.27
CA GLU A 143 -1.84 5.84 -0.75
C GLU A 143 -2.45 7.07 -1.41
N VAL A 144 -2.23 7.19 -2.72
CA VAL A 144 -2.73 8.34 -3.49
C VAL A 144 -4.26 8.41 -3.44
N GLY A 145 -4.79 9.59 -3.17
CA GLY A 145 -6.23 9.83 -3.01
C GLY A 145 -6.75 9.60 -1.58
N THR A 146 -5.94 9.05 -0.67
CA THR A 146 -6.31 8.88 0.74
C THR A 146 -6.06 10.16 1.52
N GLN A 147 -7.00 10.48 2.42
CA GLN A 147 -6.87 11.59 3.35
C GLN A 147 -6.09 11.16 4.58
N TYR A 148 -5.08 11.94 4.93
CA TYR A 148 -4.26 11.78 6.13
C TYR A 148 -4.36 13.01 7.03
N LYS A 149 -4.14 12.80 8.32
CA LYS A 149 -3.99 13.86 9.31
C LYS A 149 -2.67 13.69 10.04
N LEU A 150 -1.81 14.70 9.94
CA LEU A 150 -0.57 14.80 10.69
C LEU A 150 -0.84 15.67 11.93
N VAL A 151 -0.50 15.16 13.11
CA VAL A 151 -0.60 15.86 14.39
C VAL A 151 0.77 15.97 14.98
N GLY A 152 1.23 17.19 15.25
CA GLY A 152 2.53 17.44 15.84
C GLY A 152 2.44 18.21 17.15
N TRP A 153 3.41 18.03 18.04
CA TRP A 153 3.53 18.79 19.28
C TRP A 153 5.00 18.97 19.70
N GLN A 154 5.23 19.95 20.56
CA GLN A 154 6.55 20.26 21.07
C GLN A 154 6.80 19.59 22.40
N MET A 155 8.01 19.04 22.57
CA MET A 155 8.51 18.43 23.81
C MET A 155 9.70 19.23 24.37
N LEU A 156 9.77 19.35 25.68
CA LEU A 156 10.98 19.78 26.39
C LEU A 156 11.94 18.59 26.48
N LYS A 157 13.11 18.71 25.85
CA LYS A 157 14.03 17.56 25.67
C LYS A 157 14.58 17.03 26.98
N GLU A 158 15.06 17.92 27.86
CA GLU A 158 15.68 17.53 29.12
C GLU A 158 14.69 16.93 30.11
N GLU A 159 13.48 17.44 30.13
CA GLU A 159 12.41 17.00 31.03
C GLU A 159 11.65 15.78 30.47
N ASN A 160 11.84 15.49 29.16
CA ASN A 160 11.04 14.51 28.42
C ASN A 160 9.53 14.71 28.66
N ALA A 161 9.09 15.95 28.60
CA ALA A 161 7.72 16.37 28.92
C ALA A 161 7.14 17.22 27.79
N GLU A 162 5.81 17.20 27.65
CA GLU A 162 5.12 18.08 26.70
C GLU A 162 5.36 19.56 27.04
N LEU A 163 5.60 20.38 26.02
CA LEU A 163 5.69 21.82 26.21
C LEU A 163 4.29 22.41 26.40
N LEU A 164 4.09 22.95 27.61
CA LEU A 164 2.83 23.63 27.94
C LEU A 164 3.07 25.15 28.06
N ILE A 165 2.34 25.94 27.28
CA ILE A 165 2.31 27.41 27.41
C ILE A 165 0.92 27.78 27.94
N ASN A 166 0.90 28.46 29.10
CA ASN A 166 -0.34 28.79 29.82
C ASN A 166 -1.24 27.56 30.07
N GLY A 167 -0.66 26.40 30.35
CA GLY A 167 -1.34 25.15 30.64
C GLY A 167 -1.92 24.44 29.41
N LYS A 168 -1.62 24.90 28.20
CA LYS A 168 -2.00 24.24 26.95
C LYS A 168 -0.80 23.69 26.22
N ARG A 169 -0.93 22.49 25.67
CA ARG A 169 0.11 21.87 24.85
C ARG A 169 0.34 22.70 23.58
N VAL A 170 1.62 22.91 23.26
CA VAL A 170 1.98 23.51 21.97
C VAL A 170 1.89 22.43 20.91
N GLU A 171 0.79 22.43 20.21
CA GLU A 171 0.46 21.45 19.16
C GLU A 171 -0.09 22.13 17.91
N SER A 172 0.02 21.44 16.80
CA SER A 172 -0.56 21.84 15.51
C SER A 172 -0.91 20.60 14.71
N ASP A 173 -1.86 20.72 13.78
CA ASP A 173 -2.24 19.65 12.89
C ASP A 173 -2.39 20.11 11.44
N TYR A 174 -2.21 19.17 10.54
CA TYR A 174 -2.38 19.40 9.11
C TYR A 174 -3.08 18.22 8.47
N THR A 175 -4.19 18.47 7.78
CA THR A 175 -4.94 17.44 7.05
C THR A 175 -4.75 17.63 5.56
N PHE A 176 -4.45 16.55 4.84
CA PHE A 176 -4.20 16.58 3.40
C PHE A 176 -4.70 15.30 2.72
N ILE A 177 -4.87 15.38 1.39
CA ILE A 177 -5.10 14.21 0.54
C ILE A 177 -3.77 13.91 -0.16
N ALA A 178 -3.31 12.66 -0.09
CA ALA A 178 -2.07 12.29 -0.75
C ALA A 178 -2.23 12.35 -2.28
N ASP A 179 -1.42 13.17 -2.94
CA ASP A 179 -1.33 13.27 -4.40
C ASP A 179 -0.19 12.40 -4.97
N SER A 180 0.67 11.89 -4.11
CA SER A 180 1.84 11.08 -4.44
C SER A 180 2.14 10.09 -3.32
N LYS A 181 2.85 8.98 -3.64
CA LYS A 181 3.32 8.01 -2.63
C LYS A 181 4.37 8.60 -1.67
N THR A 182 5.01 9.70 -2.06
CA THR A 182 5.98 10.43 -1.25
C THR A 182 5.63 11.90 -1.25
N MET A 183 5.42 12.49 -0.07
CA MET A 183 5.06 13.89 0.08
C MET A 183 5.95 14.58 1.11
N LYS A 184 6.09 15.89 0.95
CA LYS A 184 6.60 16.78 1.98
C LYS A 184 5.49 17.73 2.41
N VAL A 185 5.25 17.80 3.69
CA VAL A 185 4.29 18.71 4.31
C VAL A 185 4.96 19.49 5.42
N GLU A 186 4.47 20.67 5.72
CA GLU A 186 5.00 21.52 6.78
C GLU A 186 3.95 21.72 7.87
N VAL A 187 4.37 21.57 9.12
CA VAL A 187 3.55 21.86 10.31
C VAL A 187 4.22 22.98 11.07
N ALA A 188 3.48 24.08 11.30
CA ALA A 188 3.99 25.24 11.97
C ALA A 188 3.45 25.35 13.41
N PHE A 189 4.34 25.65 14.36
CA PHE A 189 4.03 25.84 15.77
C PHE A 189 4.43 27.26 16.16
N THR A 190 3.48 28.11 16.48
CA THR A 190 3.74 29.49 16.95
C THR A 190 3.32 29.64 18.40
N PHE A 191 4.24 30.07 19.25
CA PHE A 191 4.02 30.15 20.70
C PHE A 191 4.90 31.21 21.35
N ASP A 192 4.57 31.58 22.60
CA ASP A 192 5.41 32.43 23.44
C ASP A 192 6.55 31.62 24.06
N ALA A 193 7.77 31.85 23.61
CA ALA A 193 8.99 31.20 24.07
C ALA A 193 9.79 32.07 25.03
N THR A 194 9.26 33.14 25.59
CA THR A 194 10.03 34.08 26.45
C THR A 194 10.63 33.43 27.69
N SER A 195 10.00 32.35 28.20
CA SER A 195 10.46 31.56 29.36
C SER A 195 11.35 30.36 29.00
N LEU A 196 11.70 30.20 27.72
CA LEU A 196 12.38 29.01 27.20
C LEU A 196 13.84 29.25 26.83
N ASP A 197 14.42 30.34 27.29
CA ASP A 197 15.83 30.65 27.01
C ASP A 197 16.75 29.50 27.46
N GLY A 198 17.62 29.04 26.54
CA GLY A 198 18.51 27.90 26.75
C GLY A 198 17.86 26.51 26.75
N LYS A 199 16.55 26.40 26.55
CA LYS A 199 15.86 25.11 26.47
C LYS A 199 15.98 24.50 25.07
N GLN A 200 16.07 23.16 25.03
CA GLN A 200 16.01 22.41 23.79
C GLN A 200 14.60 21.83 23.62
N LEU A 201 14.04 22.00 22.42
CA LEU A 201 12.75 21.45 22.02
C LEU A 201 12.94 20.32 21.01
N VAL A 202 12.03 19.36 21.05
CA VAL A 202 11.92 18.29 20.06
C VAL A 202 10.47 18.25 19.57
N THR A 203 10.30 18.24 18.25
CA THR A 203 8.97 18.05 17.65
C THR A 203 8.67 16.57 17.54
N PHE A 204 7.50 16.16 18.04
CA PHE A 204 6.94 14.83 17.87
C PHE A 204 5.76 14.90 16.93
N GLU A 205 5.55 13.84 16.15
CA GLU A 205 4.45 13.76 15.18
C GLU A 205 3.87 12.37 15.08
N GLU A 206 2.58 12.34 14.80
CA GLU A 206 1.80 11.14 14.51
C GLU A 206 1.00 11.35 13.22
N LEU A 207 0.99 10.34 12.36
CA LEU A 207 0.20 10.32 11.14
C LEU A 207 -0.99 9.37 11.30
N TYR A 208 -2.17 9.86 10.95
CA TYR A 208 -3.44 9.13 10.97
C TYR A 208 -4.04 9.02 9.59
#